data_3e45fdb6e6b16bd72247c47dc53e2634
#
_entry.id   3e45fdb6e6b16bd72247c47dc53e2634
#
_cell.length_a   1.000
_cell.length_b   1.000
_cell.length_c   1.000
_cell.angle_alpha   90.00
_cell.angle_beta   90.00
_cell.angle_gamma   90.00
#
_symmetry.space_group_name_H-M   'P 1'
#
loop_
_entity.id
_entity.type
_entity.pdbx_description
1 polymer ?
#
loop_
_entity_poly.entity_id
_entity_poly.type
_entity_poly.pdbx_seq_one_letter_code
_entity_poly.pdbx_strand_id
1 'polypeptide(L)'
;SAWEIFQDIEATGGLSAAMADGRIGDAIIQQRAAFDAAMDTRAHAMVGVSEFPNLEEAPLEAASQSQYRLSHGFEALRNKAQKSKPKTFLACLGDMASYTPRANFATNLYAAGGLHAILGDGGTDYDAIAQAFKKSNAKIAVICGSDADYEAHAPALAAALKAAGVVHLALAGKPRDLPEVDDYCFAG
;
A
#
# COMPACT_ATOMS: atom_id res chain seq x y z
N SER A 1 30.05 9.49 -8.00
CA SER A 1 29.68 10.87 -7.60
C SER A 1 29.21 11.68 -8.81
N ALA A 2 28.56 12.84 -8.59
CA ALA A 2 28.16 13.74 -9.67
C ALA A 2 29.34 14.20 -10.53
N TRP A 3 30.51 14.38 -9.90
CA TRP A 3 31.73 14.75 -10.60
C TRP A 3 32.24 13.66 -11.54
N GLU A 4 32.18 12.41 -11.16
CA GLU A 4 32.55 11.27 -12.02
C GLU A 4 31.62 11.18 -13.24
N ILE A 5 30.32 11.35 -13.04
CA ILE A 5 29.33 11.38 -14.13
C ILE A 5 29.63 12.51 -15.11
N PHE A 6 29.96 13.72 -14.57
CA PHE A 6 30.35 14.86 -15.41
C PHE A 6 31.62 14.55 -16.23
N GLN A 7 32.68 14.01 -15.59
CA GLN A 7 33.91 13.65 -16.27
C GLN A 7 33.69 12.60 -17.37
N ASP A 8 32.82 11.62 -17.13
CA ASP A 8 32.47 10.56 -18.09
C ASP A 8 31.74 11.11 -19.30
N ILE A 9 30.82 12.06 -19.09
CA ILE A 9 30.12 12.77 -20.16
C ILE A 9 31.11 13.58 -21.01
N GLU A 10 32.03 14.34 -20.39
CA GLU A 10 33.04 15.14 -21.09
C GLU A 10 34.03 14.26 -21.88
N ALA A 11 34.49 13.16 -21.29
CA ALA A 11 35.41 12.24 -21.95
C ALA A 11 34.84 11.60 -23.24
N THR A 12 33.54 11.58 -23.38
CA THR A 12 32.83 10.97 -24.51
C THR A 12 32.26 11.97 -25.53
N GLY A 13 32.71 13.20 -25.50
CA GLY A 13 32.35 14.25 -26.47
C GLY A 13 31.34 15.27 -25.96
N GLY A 14 31.13 15.32 -24.63
CA GLY A 14 30.29 16.29 -23.95
C GLY A 14 28.80 15.95 -23.98
N LEU A 15 28.00 16.81 -23.38
CA LEU A 15 26.56 16.61 -23.17
C LEU A 15 25.79 16.39 -24.48
N SER A 16 26.12 17.15 -25.55
CA SER A 16 25.43 17.04 -26.83
C SER A 16 25.60 15.66 -27.47
N ALA A 17 26.81 15.10 -27.42
CA ALA A 17 27.08 13.74 -27.90
C ALA A 17 26.37 12.69 -27.04
N ALA A 18 26.41 12.81 -25.72
CA ALA A 18 25.75 11.90 -24.79
C ALA A 18 24.21 11.94 -24.89
N MET A 19 23.62 13.05 -25.29
CA MET A 19 22.19 13.14 -25.61
C MET A 19 21.87 12.49 -26.97
N ALA A 20 22.71 12.71 -27.97
CA ALA A 20 22.51 12.19 -29.33
C ALA A 20 22.63 10.65 -29.40
N ASP A 21 23.54 10.06 -28.61
CA ASP A 21 23.75 8.62 -28.55
C ASP A 21 22.82 7.88 -27.56
N GLY A 22 21.93 8.61 -26.85
CA GLY A 22 20.92 8.05 -25.99
C GLY A 22 21.35 7.77 -24.55
N ARG A 23 22.63 7.87 -24.19
CA ARG A 23 23.15 7.52 -22.85
C ARG A 23 22.46 8.30 -21.72
N ILE A 24 22.19 9.57 -21.91
CA ILE A 24 21.47 10.38 -20.93
C ILE A 24 20.04 9.87 -20.75
N GLY A 25 19.35 9.53 -21.85
CA GLY A 25 18.02 8.95 -21.84
C GLY A 25 17.97 7.64 -21.08
N ASP A 26 18.90 6.73 -21.37
CA ASP A 26 18.99 5.44 -20.71
C ASP A 26 19.28 5.57 -19.22
N ALA A 27 20.18 6.46 -18.82
CA ALA A 27 20.45 6.73 -17.40
C ALA A 27 19.23 7.28 -16.65
N ILE A 28 18.45 8.17 -17.28
CA ILE A 28 17.20 8.69 -16.71
C ILE A 28 16.16 7.56 -16.55
N ILE A 29 16.01 6.69 -17.55
CA ILE A 29 15.10 5.55 -17.52
C ILE A 29 15.45 4.59 -16.37
N GLN A 30 16.74 4.24 -16.23
CA GLN A 30 17.23 3.37 -15.15
C GLN A 30 16.99 4.00 -13.76
N GLN A 31 17.31 5.30 -13.61
CA GLN A 31 17.11 6.00 -12.35
C GLN A 31 15.63 6.09 -11.98
N ARG A 32 14.77 6.33 -12.96
CA ARG A 32 13.32 6.32 -12.78
C ARG A 32 12.81 4.95 -12.32
N ALA A 33 13.21 3.88 -12.99
CA ALA A 33 12.80 2.53 -12.62
C ALA A 33 13.22 2.17 -11.18
N ALA A 34 14.43 2.56 -10.78
CA ALA A 34 14.92 2.35 -9.41
C ALA A 34 14.11 3.16 -8.39
N PHE A 35 13.75 4.41 -8.73
CA PHE A 35 12.92 5.25 -7.87
C PHE A 35 11.50 4.69 -7.74
N ASP A 36 10.86 4.31 -8.85
CA ASP A 36 9.53 3.73 -8.87
C ASP A 36 9.48 2.45 -8.00
N ALA A 37 10.47 1.56 -8.14
CA ALA A 37 10.57 0.36 -7.31
C ALA A 37 10.74 0.68 -5.80
N ALA A 38 11.51 1.72 -5.45
CA ALA A 38 11.65 2.16 -4.06
C ALA A 38 10.36 2.77 -3.51
N MET A 39 9.58 3.46 -4.33
CA MET A 39 8.25 3.96 -3.98
C MET A 39 7.25 2.82 -3.78
N ASP A 40 7.21 1.84 -4.68
CA ASP A 40 6.29 0.70 -4.63
C ASP A 40 6.51 -0.17 -3.39
N THR A 41 7.76 -0.34 -2.98
CA THR A 41 8.13 -1.06 -1.75
C THR A 41 8.08 -0.21 -0.49
N ARG A 42 7.75 1.08 -0.60
CA ARG A 42 7.77 2.09 0.48
C ARG A 42 9.17 2.28 1.12
N ALA A 43 10.22 1.82 0.48
CA ALA A 43 11.59 2.16 0.87
C ALA A 43 11.87 3.68 0.70
N HIS A 44 11.11 4.32 -0.19
CA HIS A 44 11.08 5.78 -0.35
C HIS A 44 9.68 6.30 -0.04
N ALA A 45 9.49 6.89 1.15
CA ALA A 45 8.20 7.40 1.58
C ALA A 45 7.96 8.84 1.08
N MET A 46 6.74 9.12 0.62
CA MET A 46 6.30 10.45 0.22
C MET A 46 5.02 10.81 0.97
N VAL A 47 5.12 11.77 1.91
CA VAL A 47 3.97 12.24 2.70
C VAL A 47 2.89 12.84 1.77
N GLY A 48 1.64 12.49 2.03
CA GLY A 48 0.50 12.85 1.18
C GLY A 48 0.32 11.96 -0.06
N VAL A 49 1.28 11.09 -0.37
CA VAL A 49 1.24 10.15 -1.50
C VAL A 49 1.24 8.71 -1.04
N SER A 50 2.37 8.15 -0.65
CA SER A 50 2.48 6.79 -0.11
C SER A 50 2.30 6.72 1.41
N GLU A 51 2.39 7.86 2.09
CA GLU A 51 2.21 8.00 3.53
C GLU A 51 1.18 9.10 3.82
N PHE A 52 0.23 8.80 4.71
CA PHE A 52 -0.79 9.73 5.20
C PHE A 52 -1.54 10.52 4.09
N PRO A 53 -2.05 9.84 3.04
CA PRO A 53 -2.78 10.51 1.98
C PRO A 53 -4.12 11.06 2.49
N ASN A 54 -4.53 12.21 1.98
CA ASN A 54 -5.86 12.76 2.22
C ASN A 54 -6.84 12.19 1.18
N LEU A 55 -7.73 11.27 1.58
CA LEU A 55 -8.72 10.66 0.69
C LEU A 55 -9.90 11.59 0.35
N GLU A 56 -10.08 12.68 1.10
CA GLU A 56 -11.12 13.67 0.86
C GLU A 56 -10.64 14.82 -0.05
N GLU A 57 -9.39 14.78 -0.47
CA GLU A 57 -8.85 15.77 -1.40
C GLU A 57 -9.51 15.65 -2.77
N ALA A 58 -9.91 16.79 -3.33
CA ALA A 58 -10.45 16.82 -4.68
C ALA A 58 -9.39 16.36 -5.69
N PRO A 59 -9.77 15.57 -6.71
CA PRO A 59 -8.84 15.17 -7.75
C PRO A 59 -8.21 16.39 -8.39
N LEU A 60 -6.90 16.37 -8.54
CA LEU A 60 -6.23 17.37 -9.37
C LEU A 60 -6.71 17.20 -10.82
N GLU A 61 -7.18 18.27 -11.42
CA GLU A 61 -7.38 18.29 -12.87
C GLU A 61 -6.06 17.87 -13.53
N ALA A 62 -6.15 16.92 -14.47
CA ALA A 62 -4.98 16.33 -15.10
C ALA A 62 -4.05 17.44 -15.66
N ALA A 63 -3.01 17.77 -14.92
CA ALA A 63 -1.87 18.47 -15.49
C ALA A 63 -1.38 17.66 -16.69
N SER A 64 -1.01 18.35 -17.78
CA SER A 64 -0.70 17.71 -19.05
C SER A 64 0.05 16.38 -18.86
N GLN A 65 -0.46 15.32 -19.46
CA GLN A 65 0.05 13.94 -19.32
C GLN A 65 1.50 13.75 -19.80
N SER A 66 2.16 14.80 -20.23
CA SER A 66 3.51 14.77 -20.81
C SER A 66 4.64 14.83 -19.78
N GLN A 67 4.35 15.11 -18.51
CA GLN A 67 5.39 15.21 -17.49
C GLN A 67 5.35 14.02 -16.53
N TYR A 68 6.50 13.37 -16.33
CA TYR A 68 6.68 12.37 -15.29
C TYR A 68 6.49 13.01 -13.92
N ARG A 69 5.58 12.42 -13.12
CA ARG A 69 5.34 12.80 -11.73
C ARG A 69 5.74 11.65 -10.82
N LEU A 70 6.45 11.95 -9.76
CA LEU A 70 6.90 10.96 -8.79
C LEU A 70 5.74 10.21 -8.12
N SER A 71 4.57 10.86 -8.03
CA SER A 71 3.32 10.32 -7.45
C SER A 71 2.46 9.53 -8.42
N HIS A 72 2.84 9.42 -9.72
CA HIS A 72 1.95 8.96 -10.80
C HIS A 72 1.34 7.56 -10.53
N GLY A 73 2.10 6.63 -9.96
CA GLY A 73 1.62 5.28 -9.65
C GLY A 73 0.48 5.29 -8.63
N PHE A 74 0.65 6.02 -7.54
CA PHE A 74 -0.39 6.18 -6.50
C PHE A 74 -1.59 6.98 -6.98
N GLU A 75 -1.37 8.03 -7.77
CA GLU A 75 -2.45 8.79 -8.39
C GLU A 75 -3.30 7.90 -9.31
N ALA A 76 -2.67 7.05 -10.12
CA ALA A 76 -3.38 6.12 -10.98
C ALA A 76 -4.23 5.11 -10.19
N LEU A 77 -3.73 4.60 -9.05
CA LEU A 77 -4.50 3.74 -8.15
C LEU A 77 -5.70 4.49 -7.55
N ARG A 78 -5.50 5.69 -7.03
CA ARG A 78 -6.57 6.52 -6.44
C ARG A 78 -7.63 6.89 -7.47
N ASN A 79 -7.24 7.25 -8.68
CA ASN A 79 -8.18 7.56 -9.77
C ASN A 79 -9.06 6.36 -10.13
N LYS A 80 -8.52 5.12 -10.07
CA LYS A 80 -9.32 3.90 -10.22
C LYS A 80 -10.27 3.70 -9.04
N ALA A 81 -9.80 3.92 -7.83
CA ALA A 81 -10.58 3.76 -6.59
C ALA A 81 -11.70 4.80 -6.46
N GLN A 82 -11.50 6.02 -6.97
CA GLN A 82 -12.39 7.16 -6.78
C GLN A 82 -13.84 6.91 -7.22
N LYS A 83 -14.05 6.14 -8.31
CA LYS A 83 -15.39 5.84 -8.84
C LYS A 83 -16.18 4.92 -7.94
N SER A 84 -15.54 3.96 -7.29
CA SER A 84 -16.17 2.92 -6.47
C SER A 84 -16.05 3.15 -4.98
N LYS A 85 -15.15 4.06 -4.56
CA LYS A 85 -14.80 4.33 -3.15
C LYS A 85 -14.66 3.02 -2.35
N PRO A 86 -13.75 2.12 -2.75
CA PRO A 86 -13.66 0.80 -2.16
C PRO A 86 -13.28 0.90 -0.68
N LYS A 87 -13.83 -0.04 0.10
CA LYS A 87 -13.64 -0.10 1.53
C LYS A 87 -12.83 -1.32 1.91
N THR A 88 -11.98 -1.17 2.92
CA THR A 88 -11.25 -2.26 3.56
C THR A 88 -11.67 -2.32 5.02
N PHE A 89 -12.12 -3.48 5.48
CA PHE A 89 -12.47 -3.69 6.88
C PHE A 89 -11.25 -4.17 7.66
N LEU A 90 -10.92 -3.51 8.75
CA LEU A 90 -9.86 -3.91 9.65
C LEU A 90 -10.45 -4.78 10.76
N ALA A 91 -10.24 -6.09 10.65
CA ALA A 91 -10.69 -7.09 11.62
C ALA A 91 -9.69 -7.12 12.79
N CYS A 92 -9.98 -6.36 13.83
CA CYS A 92 -9.11 -6.16 14.97
C CYS A 92 -9.21 -7.32 15.97
N LEU A 93 -8.07 -7.92 16.34
CA LEU A 93 -7.94 -8.95 17.34
C LEU A 93 -7.39 -8.40 18.65
N GLY A 94 -7.92 -8.91 19.77
CA GLY A 94 -7.45 -8.53 21.09
C GLY A 94 -7.92 -7.15 21.55
N ASP A 95 -7.16 -6.55 22.44
CA ASP A 95 -7.42 -5.21 22.97
C ASP A 95 -6.88 -4.11 22.05
N MET A 96 -7.24 -2.86 22.34
CA MET A 96 -6.83 -1.70 21.55
C MET A 96 -5.29 -1.56 21.45
N ALA A 97 -4.55 -1.89 22.50
CA ALA A 97 -3.10 -1.78 22.50
C ALA A 97 -2.46 -2.83 21.56
N SER A 98 -3.05 -4.02 21.48
CA SER A 98 -2.60 -5.11 20.62
C SER A 98 -2.74 -4.80 19.14
N TYR A 99 -3.88 -4.31 18.70
CA TYR A 99 -4.15 -4.15 17.27
C TYR A 99 -3.80 -2.78 16.69
N THR A 100 -3.79 -1.71 17.50
CA THR A 100 -3.65 -0.33 16.99
C THR A 100 -2.42 -0.10 16.10
N PRO A 101 -1.21 -0.59 16.42
CA PRO A 101 -0.05 -0.34 15.56
C PRO A 101 -0.23 -0.91 14.15
N ARG A 102 -0.78 -2.12 14.04
CA ARG A 102 -1.00 -2.79 12.76
C ARG A 102 -2.24 -2.28 12.03
N ALA A 103 -3.27 -1.91 12.75
CA ALA A 103 -4.44 -1.25 12.18
C ALA A 103 -4.08 0.12 11.57
N ASN A 104 -3.26 0.93 12.24
CA ASN A 104 -2.76 2.19 11.72
C ASN A 104 -1.89 1.99 10.47
N PHE A 105 -0.99 1.01 10.51
CA PHE A 105 -0.18 0.64 9.34
C PHE A 105 -1.05 0.23 8.15
N ALA A 106 -2.03 -0.67 8.36
CA ALA A 106 -2.94 -1.12 7.32
C ALA A 106 -3.81 0.04 6.79
N THR A 107 -4.34 0.90 7.69
CA THR A 107 -5.09 2.10 7.29
C THR A 107 -4.29 2.96 6.33
N ASN A 108 -3.04 3.27 6.67
CA ASN A 108 -2.17 4.11 5.87
C ASN A 108 -1.81 3.44 4.52
N LEU A 109 -1.49 2.14 4.55
CA LEU A 109 -1.17 1.37 3.35
C LEU A 109 -2.32 1.35 2.34
N TYR A 110 -3.53 1.00 2.79
CA TYR A 110 -4.71 0.93 1.92
C TYR A 110 -5.19 2.32 1.47
N ALA A 111 -5.06 3.32 2.33
CA ALA A 111 -5.35 4.70 1.96
C ALA A 111 -4.44 5.22 0.84
N ALA A 112 -3.15 4.80 0.79
CA ALA A 112 -2.26 5.15 -0.31
C ALA A 112 -2.81 4.69 -1.68
N GLY A 113 -3.52 3.55 -1.72
CA GLY A 113 -4.23 3.04 -2.89
C GLY A 113 -5.63 3.63 -3.11
N GLY A 114 -6.11 4.51 -2.24
CA GLY A 114 -7.45 5.11 -2.35
C GLY A 114 -8.57 4.30 -1.69
N LEU A 115 -8.26 3.34 -0.81
CA LEU A 115 -9.24 2.54 -0.11
C LEU A 115 -9.53 3.15 1.27
N HIS A 116 -10.82 3.24 1.61
CA HIS A 116 -11.25 3.72 2.93
C HIS A 116 -11.22 2.58 3.95
N ALA A 117 -10.39 2.71 4.98
CA ALA A 117 -10.36 1.74 6.07
C ALA A 117 -11.54 1.95 7.02
N ILE A 118 -12.21 0.85 7.37
CA ILE A 118 -13.25 0.79 8.40
C ILE A 118 -12.67 -0.01 9.56
N LEU A 119 -12.43 0.65 10.68
CA LEU A 119 -11.91 0.01 11.89
C LEU A 119 -13.04 -0.79 12.55
N GLY A 120 -12.81 -2.08 12.75
CA GLY A 120 -13.67 -2.94 13.56
C GLY A 120 -13.40 -2.78 15.05
N ASP A 121 -14.38 -3.11 15.87
CA ASP A 121 -14.20 -3.23 17.31
C ASP A 121 -13.26 -4.41 17.60
N GLY A 122 -12.31 -4.24 18.50
CA GLY A 122 -11.38 -5.30 18.89
C GLY A 122 -12.07 -6.43 19.65
N GLY A 123 -11.35 -7.52 19.87
CA GLY A 123 -11.83 -8.64 20.69
C GLY A 123 -11.55 -10.01 20.08
N THR A 124 -12.19 -11.03 20.64
CA THR A 124 -12.05 -12.45 20.25
C THR A 124 -13.40 -13.10 19.93
N ASP A 125 -14.47 -12.31 19.82
CA ASP A 125 -15.77 -12.78 19.34
C ASP A 125 -15.77 -12.74 17.79
N TYR A 126 -15.41 -13.85 17.18
CA TYR A 126 -15.26 -13.95 15.72
C TYR A 126 -16.58 -13.75 14.97
N ASP A 127 -17.70 -14.16 15.57
CA ASP A 127 -19.02 -13.99 14.96
C ASP A 127 -19.42 -12.52 14.95
N ALA A 128 -19.16 -11.78 16.03
CA ALA A 128 -19.38 -10.35 16.11
C ALA A 128 -18.50 -9.61 15.07
N ILE A 129 -17.22 -9.96 14.95
CA ILE A 129 -16.30 -9.38 13.97
C ILE A 129 -16.78 -9.67 12.53
N ALA A 130 -17.19 -10.92 12.25
CA ALA A 130 -17.71 -11.32 10.94
C ALA A 130 -19.02 -10.59 10.59
N GLN A 131 -19.90 -10.36 11.56
CA GLN A 131 -21.11 -9.56 11.38
C GLN A 131 -20.79 -8.08 11.11
N ALA A 132 -19.82 -7.50 11.83
CA ALA A 132 -19.35 -6.13 11.59
C ALA A 132 -18.77 -5.99 10.17
N PHE A 133 -18.00 -6.98 9.71
CA PHE A 133 -17.52 -7.04 8.33
C PHE A 133 -18.69 -6.99 7.34
N LYS A 134 -19.72 -7.83 7.50
CA LYS A 134 -20.90 -7.81 6.61
C LYS A 134 -21.60 -6.46 6.58
N LYS A 135 -21.75 -5.82 7.74
CA LYS A 135 -22.38 -4.49 7.86
C LYS A 135 -21.54 -3.38 7.20
N SER A 136 -20.23 -3.53 7.13
CA SER A 136 -19.32 -2.55 6.51
C SER A 136 -19.50 -2.42 5.00
N ASN A 137 -20.08 -3.43 4.33
CA ASN A 137 -20.14 -3.58 2.88
C ASN A 137 -18.75 -3.59 2.21
N ALA A 138 -17.69 -3.90 2.96
CA ALA A 138 -16.36 -4.11 2.40
C ALA A 138 -16.28 -5.49 1.73
N LYS A 139 -15.40 -5.61 0.75
CA LYS A 139 -15.06 -6.90 0.10
C LYS A 139 -13.70 -7.41 0.54
N ILE A 140 -12.88 -6.53 1.08
CA ILE A 140 -11.52 -6.78 1.56
C ILE A 140 -11.54 -6.67 3.07
N ALA A 141 -10.88 -7.61 3.75
CA ALA A 141 -10.63 -7.51 5.16
C ALA A 141 -9.13 -7.70 5.47
N VAL A 142 -8.67 -7.05 6.53
CA VAL A 142 -7.29 -7.18 7.03
C VAL A 142 -7.35 -7.54 8.49
N ILE A 143 -6.74 -8.65 8.86
CA ILE A 143 -6.61 -9.05 10.27
C ILE A 143 -5.49 -8.22 10.90
N CYS A 144 -5.81 -7.54 12.01
CA CYS A 144 -4.88 -6.67 12.75
C CYS A 144 -4.86 -7.10 14.22
N GLY A 145 -3.69 -7.45 14.75
CA GLY A 145 -3.49 -7.88 16.14
C GLY A 145 -2.01 -8.02 16.46
N SER A 146 -1.68 -8.46 17.67
CA SER A 146 -0.31 -8.83 18.03
C SER A 146 0.08 -10.19 17.44
N ASP A 147 1.36 -10.55 17.48
CA ASP A 147 1.79 -11.90 17.05
C ASP A 147 1.17 -13.01 17.90
N ALA A 148 1.01 -12.78 19.21
CA ALA A 148 0.34 -13.71 20.12
C ALA A 148 -1.15 -13.86 19.77
N ASP A 149 -1.85 -12.78 19.44
CA ASP A 149 -3.24 -12.83 18.99
C ASP A 149 -3.37 -13.60 17.66
N TYR A 150 -2.40 -13.46 16.76
CA TYR A 150 -2.42 -14.21 15.51
C TYR A 150 -2.24 -15.72 15.72
N GLU A 151 -1.33 -16.12 16.59
CA GLU A 151 -1.13 -17.54 16.91
C GLU A 151 -2.39 -18.16 17.55
N ALA A 152 -3.03 -17.42 18.45
CA ALA A 152 -4.18 -17.93 19.19
C ALA A 152 -5.51 -17.86 18.38
N HIS A 153 -5.69 -16.84 17.56
CA HIS A 153 -7.02 -16.45 17.09
C HIS A 153 -7.14 -16.27 15.56
N ALA A 154 -6.03 -16.03 14.83
CA ALA A 154 -6.13 -15.73 13.41
C ALA A 154 -6.74 -16.85 12.55
N PRO A 155 -6.47 -18.16 12.78
CA PRO A 155 -7.08 -19.22 11.99
C PRO A 155 -8.61 -19.23 12.12
N ALA A 156 -9.13 -19.12 13.33
CA ALA A 156 -10.57 -19.13 13.59
C ALA A 156 -11.26 -17.88 13.02
N LEU A 157 -10.64 -16.69 13.18
CA LEU A 157 -11.17 -15.47 12.60
C LEU A 157 -11.14 -15.49 11.07
N ALA A 158 -10.07 -16.00 10.47
CA ALA A 158 -9.96 -16.12 9.01
C ALA A 158 -11.07 -17.00 8.44
N ALA A 159 -11.33 -18.16 9.06
CA ALA A 159 -12.44 -19.04 8.67
C ALA A 159 -13.80 -18.33 8.79
N ALA A 160 -14.04 -17.59 9.88
CA ALA A 160 -15.28 -16.84 10.09
C ALA A 160 -15.47 -15.74 9.04
N LEU A 161 -14.40 -15.01 8.69
CA LEU A 161 -14.43 -13.96 7.64
C LEU A 161 -14.65 -14.55 6.24
N LYS A 162 -14.02 -15.69 5.92
CA LYS A 162 -14.27 -16.40 4.64
C LYS A 162 -15.73 -16.87 4.56
N ALA A 163 -16.27 -17.43 5.63
CA ALA A 163 -17.69 -17.81 5.72
C ALA A 163 -18.62 -16.59 5.63
N ALA A 164 -18.17 -15.42 6.08
CA ALA A 164 -18.90 -14.16 5.95
C ALA A 164 -18.89 -13.57 4.54
N GLY A 165 -18.10 -14.14 3.62
CA GLY A 165 -18.05 -13.75 2.21
C GLY A 165 -16.95 -12.72 1.88
N VAL A 166 -15.86 -12.68 2.66
CA VAL A 166 -14.69 -11.87 2.29
C VAL A 166 -14.12 -12.36 0.96
N VAL A 167 -13.86 -11.42 0.04
CA VAL A 167 -13.31 -11.73 -1.30
C VAL A 167 -11.79 -11.82 -1.24
N HIS A 168 -11.16 -10.91 -0.50
CA HIS A 168 -9.72 -10.90 -0.30
C HIS A 168 -9.40 -10.64 1.17
N LEU A 169 -8.70 -11.58 1.79
CA LEU A 169 -8.33 -11.54 3.19
C LEU A 169 -6.82 -11.37 3.32
N ALA A 170 -6.39 -10.28 3.91
CA ALA A 170 -4.98 -10.03 4.22
C ALA A 170 -4.73 -10.08 5.73
N LEU A 171 -3.46 -10.19 6.12
CA LEU A 171 -3.00 -10.08 7.49
C LEU A 171 -1.92 -9.01 7.60
N ALA A 172 -2.06 -8.09 8.55
CA ALA A 172 -1.06 -7.06 8.81
C ALA A 172 0.10 -7.63 9.63
N GLY A 173 1.08 -8.21 8.95
CA GLY A 173 2.24 -8.85 9.55
C GLY A 173 3.02 -9.68 8.54
N LYS A 174 4.14 -10.24 8.98
CA LYS A 174 4.97 -11.13 8.14
C LYS A 174 4.22 -12.40 7.77
N PRO A 175 4.54 -13.01 6.62
CA PRO A 175 3.98 -14.29 6.20
C PRO A 175 4.10 -15.38 7.27
N ARG A 176 3.05 -16.18 7.39
CA ARG A 176 2.93 -17.31 8.32
C ARG A 176 2.04 -18.38 7.71
N ASP A 177 2.01 -19.57 8.28
CA ASP A 177 1.20 -20.70 7.78
C ASP A 177 -0.29 -20.49 8.15
N LEU A 178 -1.01 -19.77 7.30
CA LEU A 178 -2.45 -19.49 7.41
C LEU A 178 -3.07 -19.61 6.02
N PRO A 179 -3.57 -20.79 5.65
CA PRO A 179 -4.03 -21.06 4.26
C PRO A 179 -5.25 -20.25 3.84
N GLU A 180 -6.06 -19.75 4.78
CA GLU A 180 -7.21 -18.90 4.50
C GLU A 180 -6.85 -17.45 4.19
N VAL A 181 -5.62 -17.02 4.48
CA VAL A 181 -5.12 -15.66 4.21
C VAL A 181 -4.54 -15.60 2.81
N ASP A 182 -5.05 -14.70 2.00
CA ASP A 182 -4.65 -14.53 0.60
C ASP A 182 -3.35 -13.71 0.46
N ASP A 183 -3.07 -12.79 1.40
CA ASP A 183 -1.92 -11.90 1.31
C ASP A 183 -1.44 -11.39 2.68
N TYR A 184 -0.22 -10.86 2.73
CA TYR A 184 0.41 -10.32 3.93
C TYR A 184 0.93 -8.92 3.68
N CYS A 185 0.60 -7.97 4.56
CA CYS A 185 1.10 -6.61 4.45
C CYS A 185 1.98 -6.25 5.65
N PHE A 186 3.25 -5.94 5.37
CA PHE A 186 4.25 -5.60 6.39
C PHE A 186 5.28 -4.62 5.82
N ALA A 187 5.96 -3.91 6.72
CA ALA A 187 7.13 -3.13 6.36
C ALA A 187 8.33 -4.06 6.22
N GLY A 188 9.02 -4.00 5.10
CA GLY A 188 10.23 -4.77 4.79
C GLY A 188 11.46 -4.26 5.54
#